data_f561a664c9b9e4774d2b1d777a190701
#
_entry.id   f561a664c9b9e4774d2b1d777a190701
#
_cell.length_a   1.000
_cell.length_b   1.000
_cell.length_c   1.000
_cell.angle_alpha   90.00
_cell.angle_beta   90.00
_cell.angle_gamma   90.00
#
_symmetry.space_group_name_H-M   'P 1'
#
loop_
_entity.id
_entity.type
_entity.pdbx_description
1 polymer ?
#
loop_
_entity_poly.entity_id
_entity_poly.type
_entity_poly.pdbx_seq_one_letter_code
_entity_poly.pdbx_strand_id
1 'polypeptide(L)'
;MKKTNKRLLVAGGILCAIGVLFLGVGVASGGKHYVKTADLHRISGNAMMDSSDSHVILSKTKINAFSSVNVDLRNLDLDVKESDDENFYIAYNIETNKGMLPLSYQVQDDTLNLVEKKGNESYSYIHIDINFLQEMLGQSHVIENSNKVTVYIPKENDMSSFSCKMGYGDLDIESLNAKQAVIQNDDGDVKIVRGRFKNLELKDDLGDLKIKDVIFANSQIEMADGDIQAENVTFTGKNEIRSSLGDITLSIPEKTLADLSVEAEASEINIPEELGKVMTDEDDEQSVDSGNKAQNSLEIKSED
;
A
#
# COMPACT_ATOMS: atom_id res chain seq x y z
N MET A 1 -26.10 -36.50 -5.01
CA MET A 1 -26.25 -35.02 -5.00
C MET A 1 -27.70 -34.70 -4.62
N LYS A 2 -27.89 -33.88 -3.56
CA LYS A 2 -29.25 -33.46 -3.14
C LYS A 2 -29.90 -32.63 -4.25
N LYS A 3 -31.22 -32.74 -4.43
CA LYS A 3 -31.99 -32.02 -5.49
C LYS A 3 -31.74 -30.48 -5.48
N THR A 4 -31.43 -29.91 -4.33
CA THR A 4 -31.13 -28.50 -4.13
C THR A 4 -29.83 -28.10 -4.83
N ASN A 5 -28.75 -28.89 -4.75
CA ASN A 5 -27.48 -28.60 -5.37
C ASN A 5 -27.53 -28.63 -6.90
N LYS A 6 -28.41 -29.47 -7.44
CA LYS A 6 -28.63 -29.56 -8.89
C LYS A 6 -29.34 -28.31 -9.44
N ARG A 7 -30.28 -27.74 -8.68
CA ARG A 7 -30.96 -26.49 -9.04
C ARG A 7 -30.06 -25.27 -8.96
N LEU A 8 -29.17 -25.21 -7.94
CA LEU A 8 -28.17 -24.16 -7.80
C LEU A 8 -27.14 -24.20 -8.95
N LEU A 9 -26.70 -25.38 -9.34
CA LEU A 9 -25.75 -25.57 -10.44
C LEU A 9 -26.34 -25.15 -11.80
N VAL A 10 -27.65 -25.47 -12.02
CA VAL A 10 -28.36 -25.05 -13.22
C VAL A 10 -28.59 -23.53 -13.23
N ALA A 11 -28.95 -22.93 -12.09
CA ALA A 11 -29.12 -21.47 -11.98
C ALA A 11 -27.79 -20.72 -12.19
N GLY A 12 -26.67 -21.22 -11.64
CA GLY A 12 -25.34 -20.70 -11.87
C GLY A 12 -24.93 -20.80 -13.34
N GLY A 13 -25.20 -21.94 -13.98
CA GLY A 13 -24.92 -22.13 -15.42
C GLY A 13 -25.72 -21.18 -16.31
N ILE A 14 -26.97 -20.89 -15.98
CA ILE A 14 -27.80 -19.94 -16.71
C ILE A 14 -27.28 -18.51 -16.54
N LEU A 15 -26.88 -18.11 -15.31
CA LEU A 15 -26.29 -16.79 -15.05
C LEU A 15 -24.96 -16.60 -15.80
N CYS A 16 -24.10 -17.61 -15.84
CA CYS A 16 -22.88 -17.58 -16.64
C CYS A 16 -23.17 -17.44 -18.14
N ALA A 17 -24.14 -18.19 -18.66
CA ALA A 17 -24.51 -18.09 -20.08
C ALA A 17 -25.08 -16.71 -20.45
N ILE A 18 -25.87 -16.11 -19.56
CA ILE A 18 -26.38 -14.74 -19.72
C ILE A 18 -25.22 -13.73 -19.68
N GLY A 19 -24.27 -13.89 -18.75
CA GLY A 19 -23.06 -13.04 -18.66
C GLY A 19 -22.24 -13.09 -19.94
N VAL A 20 -21.99 -14.27 -20.49
CA VAL A 20 -21.26 -14.46 -21.77
C VAL A 20 -22.03 -13.83 -22.95
N LEU A 21 -23.36 -13.92 -22.97
CA LEU A 21 -24.20 -13.28 -24.00
C LEU A 21 -24.11 -11.76 -23.93
N PHE A 22 -24.17 -11.16 -22.72
CA PHE A 22 -23.99 -9.71 -22.57
C PHE A 22 -22.59 -9.25 -22.92
N LEU A 23 -21.55 -10.04 -22.63
CA LEU A 23 -20.19 -9.79 -23.08
C LEU A 23 -20.08 -9.80 -24.62
N GLY A 24 -20.71 -10.80 -25.25
CA GLY A 24 -20.75 -10.90 -26.71
C GLY A 24 -21.49 -9.73 -27.39
N VAL A 25 -22.62 -9.32 -26.82
CA VAL A 25 -23.38 -8.16 -27.30
C VAL A 25 -22.59 -6.85 -27.06
N GLY A 26 -21.97 -6.68 -25.88
CA GLY A 26 -21.12 -5.52 -25.59
C GLY A 26 -19.94 -5.38 -26.57
N VAL A 27 -19.28 -6.48 -26.88
CA VAL A 27 -18.18 -6.52 -27.87
C VAL A 27 -18.69 -6.25 -29.29
N ALA A 28 -19.88 -6.80 -29.68
CA ALA A 28 -20.49 -6.58 -30.99
C ALA A 28 -21.04 -5.16 -31.17
N SER A 29 -21.48 -4.51 -30.06
CA SER A 29 -22.02 -3.14 -30.05
C SER A 29 -20.94 -2.05 -30.01
N GLY A 30 -19.68 -2.37 -30.25
CA GLY A 30 -18.58 -1.39 -30.29
C GLY A 30 -17.72 -1.35 -29.03
N GLY A 31 -17.98 -2.20 -28.02
CA GLY A 31 -17.15 -2.31 -26.82
C GLY A 31 -15.65 -2.55 -27.13
N LYS A 32 -15.36 -3.19 -28.26
CA LYS A 32 -13.99 -3.27 -28.80
C LYS A 32 -13.38 -1.91 -29.17
N HIS A 33 -14.23 -0.94 -29.49
CA HIS A 33 -13.76 0.40 -29.86
C HIS A 33 -13.39 1.20 -28.59
N TYR A 34 -14.14 1.04 -27.51
CA TYR A 34 -13.82 1.63 -26.21
C TYR A 34 -12.49 1.11 -25.64
N VAL A 35 -12.23 -0.19 -25.77
CA VAL A 35 -10.95 -0.80 -25.33
C VAL A 35 -9.78 -0.43 -26.26
N LYS A 36 -10.05 -0.14 -27.55
CA LYS A 36 -9.01 0.22 -28.51
C LYS A 36 -8.65 1.70 -28.55
N THR A 37 -9.52 2.57 -28.07
CA THR A 37 -9.32 4.03 -28.13
C THR A 37 -8.70 4.61 -26.85
N ALA A 38 -8.33 3.79 -25.87
CA ALA A 38 -7.37 4.18 -24.84
C ALA A 38 -5.94 4.28 -25.44
N ASP A 39 -5.81 5.02 -26.54
CA ASP A 39 -4.51 5.45 -27.04
C ASP A 39 -3.98 6.51 -26.10
N LEU A 40 -3.07 6.09 -25.23
CA LEU A 40 -2.26 6.93 -24.36
C LEU A 40 -1.52 7.98 -25.20
N HIS A 41 -2.12 9.12 -25.42
CA HIS A 41 -1.42 10.27 -25.99
C HIS A 41 -0.47 10.82 -24.93
N ARG A 42 0.79 10.42 -25.06
CA ARG A 42 1.91 10.88 -24.27
C ARG A 42 2.13 12.36 -24.52
N ILE A 43 1.75 13.21 -23.59
CA ILE A 43 1.96 14.65 -23.69
C ILE A 43 3.02 15.07 -22.69
N SER A 44 4.07 15.64 -23.27
CA SER A 44 5.18 16.28 -22.57
C SER A 44 4.68 17.56 -21.86
N GLY A 45 4.69 17.55 -20.53
CA GLY A 45 4.79 18.76 -19.73
C GLY A 45 3.49 19.50 -19.32
N ASN A 46 2.32 19.15 -19.85
CA ASN A 46 1.03 19.74 -19.42
C ASN A 46 -0.04 18.67 -19.38
N ALA A 47 -0.85 18.64 -18.33
CA ALA A 47 -2.02 17.78 -18.27
C ALA A 47 -3.02 18.24 -19.35
N MET A 48 -3.25 17.41 -20.37
CA MET A 48 -4.34 17.63 -21.32
C MET A 48 -5.53 16.76 -20.97
N MET A 49 -6.70 17.38 -20.93
CA MET A 49 -7.98 16.70 -20.88
C MET A 49 -8.45 16.39 -22.30
N ASP A 50 -8.58 15.11 -22.65
CA ASP A 50 -9.42 14.73 -23.79
C ASP A 50 -10.84 14.50 -23.28
N SER A 51 -11.80 15.17 -23.87
CA SER A 51 -13.21 15.17 -23.44
C SER A 51 -13.93 13.83 -23.67
N SER A 52 -13.24 12.84 -24.22
CA SER A 52 -13.73 11.47 -24.45
C SER A 52 -13.09 10.42 -23.52
N ASP A 53 -11.99 10.74 -22.84
CA ASP A 53 -11.25 9.80 -22.00
C ASP A 53 -11.56 10.01 -20.53
N SER A 54 -11.81 8.90 -19.84
CA SER A 54 -12.04 8.85 -18.41
C SER A 54 -10.75 8.99 -17.59
N HIS A 55 -9.59 9.24 -18.20
CA HIS A 55 -8.30 9.30 -17.53
C HIS A 55 -7.64 10.68 -17.63
N VAL A 56 -7.00 11.09 -16.52
CA VAL A 56 -6.07 12.24 -16.49
C VAL A 56 -4.69 11.74 -16.13
N ILE A 57 -3.75 11.96 -17.04
CA ILE A 57 -2.38 11.46 -16.92
C ILE A 57 -1.42 12.64 -16.80
N LEU A 58 -0.57 12.61 -15.78
CA LEU A 58 0.62 13.46 -15.67
C LEU A 58 1.86 12.58 -15.71
N SER A 59 2.66 12.74 -16.78
CA SER A 59 3.97 12.09 -16.85
C SER A 59 4.92 12.65 -15.78
N LYS A 60 5.98 11.90 -15.41
CA LYS A 60 6.99 12.29 -14.43
C LYS A 60 7.40 13.76 -14.62
N THR A 61 6.87 14.62 -13.76
CA THR A 61 7.00 16.09 -13.85
C THR A 61 7.78 16.60 -12.65
N LYS A 62 8.81 17.40 -12.92
CA LYS A 62 9.62 18.02 -11.87
C LYS A 62 8.80 19.01 -11.06
N ILE A 63 8.95 18.95 -9.75
CA ILE A 63 8.35 19.87 -8.79
C ILE A 63 9.45 20.53 -7.92
N ASN A 64 9.08 21.54 -7.15
CA ASN A 64 9.99 22.15 -6.20
C ASN A 64 10.44 21.14 -5.15
N ALA A 65 11.64 21.32 -4.62
CA ALA A 65 12.13 20.54 -3.50
C ALA A 65 11.26 20.78 -2.25
N PHE A 66 11.19 19.75 -1.41
CA PHE A 66 10.50 19.80 -0.13
C PHE A 66 11.22 18.89 0.87
N SER A 67 11.04 19.15 2.16
CA SER A 67 11.54 18.30 3.23
C SER A 67 10.42 17.65 4.04
N SER A 68 9.18 18.00 3.75
CA SER A 68 8.01 17.45 4.41
C SER A 68 6.94 17.02 3.39
N VAL A 69 6.19 15.98 3.73
CA VAL A 69 5.10 15.46 2.90
C VAL A 69 3.84 15.35 3.75
N ASN A 70 2.72 15.79 3.20
CA ASN A 70 1.40 15.65 3.78
C ASN A 70 0.43 15.10 2.72
N VAL A 71 -0.09 13.91 2.95
CA VAL A 71 -0.96 13.16 2.04
C VAL A 71 -2.31 12.92 2.71
N ASP A 72 -3.39 13.17 1.98
CA ASP A 72 -4.76 12.79 2.35
C ASP A 72 -5.43 12.25 1.07
N LEU A 73 -5.35 10.94 0.88
CA LEU A 73 -5.93 10.21 -0.25
C LEU A 73 -7.01 9.26 0.25
N ARG A 74 -8.03 9.06 -0.56
CA ARG A 74 -9.16 8.23 -0.19
C ARG A 74 -9.28 6.95 -1.01
N ASN A 75 -9.12 7.05 -2.33
CA ASN A 75 -9.32 5.93 -3.25
C ASN A 75 -8.13 5.79 -4.23
N LEU A 76 -7.12 6.60 -4.09
CA LEU A 76 -5.95 6.58 -4.94
C LEU A 76 -4.82 5.84 -4.25
N ASP A 77 -4.10 5.01 -5.01
CA ASP A 77 -2.86 4.41 -4.56
C ASP A 77 -1.74 5.45 -4.53
N LEU A 78 -0.82 5.30 -3.59
CA LEU A 78 0.38 6.12 -3.49
C LEU A 78 1.65 5.29 -3.60
N ASP A 79 2.45 5.56 -4.63
CA ASP A 79 3.83 5.11 -4.72
C ASP A 79 4.79 6.22 -4.27
N VAL A 80 5.72 5.91 -3.37
CA VAL A 80 6.87 6.74 -3.05
C VAL A 80 8.12 6.05 -3.56
N LYS A 81 8.73 6.62 -4.61
CA LYS A 81 9.86 6.02 -5.32
C LYS A 81 11.14 6.84 -5.21
N GLU A 82 12.26 6.16 -5.37
CA GLU A 82 13.56 6.82 -5.49
C GLU A 82 13.66 7.56 -6.83
N SER A 83 14.11 8.81 -6.79
CA SER A 83 14.39 9.57 -8.00
C SER A 83 15.73 9.15 -8.60
N ASP A 84 15.81 9.15 -9.95
CA ASP A 84 17.04 8.84 -10.67
C ASP A 84 18.13 9.95 -10.53
N ASP A 85 17.74 11.09 -10.00
CA ASP A 85 18.60 12.26 -9.81
C ASP A 85 18.28 13.02 -8.50
N GLU A 86 18.86 14.19 -8.30
CA GLU A 86 18.68 15.02 -7.12
C GLU A 86 17.38 15.85 -7.14
N ASN A 87 16.47 15.59 -8.07
CA ASN A 87 15.24 16.37 -8.20
C ASN A 87 14.02 15.57 -7.73
N PHE A 88 13.00 16.32 -7.34
CA PHE A 88 11.70 15.80 -6.95
C PHE A 88 10.74 15.81 -8.12
N TYR A 89 9.92 14.75 -8.23
CA TYR A 89 8.93 14.66 -9.30
C TYR A 89 7.61 14.12 -8.75
N ILE A 90 6.56 14.40 -9.51
CA ILE A 90 5.25 13.78 -9.35
C ILE A 90 4.78 13.22 -10.69
N ALA A 91 4.09 12.10 -10.64
CA ALA A 91 3.37 11.54 -11.77
C ALA A 91 2.02 10.99 -11.29
N TYR A 92 1.04 10.90 -12.16
CA TYR A 92 -0.21 10.21 -11.84
C TYR A 92 -0.92 9.72 -13.09
N ASN A 93 -1.70 8.65 -12.92
CA ASN A 93 -2.66 8.14 -13.88
C ASN A 93 -3.97 7.89 -13.12
N ILE A 94 -4.97 8.74 -13.33
CA ILE A 94 -6.18 8.75 -12.53
C ILE A 94 -7.39 8.67 -13.46
N GLU A 95 -8.23 7.67 -13.21
CA GLU A 95 -9.53 7.59 -13.84
C GLU A 95 -10.46 8.67 -13.27
N THR A 96 -11.15 9.38 -14.16
CA THR A 96 -12.01 10.49 -13.76
C THR A 96 -13.39 10.34 -14.35
N ASN A 97 -14.40 10.84 -13.67
CA ASN A 97 -15.71 10.99 -14.24
C ASN A 97 -15.86 12.45 -14.72
N LYS A 98 -16.19 12.66 -16.00
CA LYS A 98 -16.34 13.98 -16.62
C LYS A 98 -15.06 14.84 -16.63
N GLY A 99 -13.87 14.22 -16.61
CA GLY A 99 -12.60 14.91 -16.75
C GLY A 99 -12.21 15.84 -15.59
N MET A 100 -12.86 15.73 -14.44
CA MET A 100 -12.46 16.48 -13.25
C MET A 100 -11.42 15.69 -12.45
N LEU A 101 -10.18 16.20 -12.40
CA LEU A 101 -9.12 15.60 -11.61
C LEU A 101 -9.50 15.65 -10.12
N PRO A 102 -9.63 14.48 -9.46
CA PRO A 102 -9.94 14.43 -8.02
C PRO A 102 -8.74 14.81 -7.15
N LEU A 103 -7.55 14.97 -7.74
CA LEU A 103 -6.30 15.21 -7.04
C LEU A 103 -5.94 16.70 -7.06
N SER A 104 -5.38 17.17 -5.96
CA SER A 104 -4.71 18.47 -5.84
C SER A 104 -3.34 18.26 -5.21
N TYR A 105 -2.29 18.83 -5.80
CA TYR A 105 -0.96 18.84 -5.19
C TYR A 105 -0.34 20.23 -5.24
N GLN A 106 0.44 20.56 -4.21
CA GLN A 106 1.14 21.84 -4.11
C GLN A 106 2.36 21.69 -3.20
N VAL A 107 3.48 22.25 -3.61
CA VAL A 107 4.64 22.46 -2.73
C VAL A 107 4.59 23.88 -2.20
N GLN A 108 4.39 24.00 -0.89
CA GLN A 108 4.35 25.27 -0.18
C GLN A 108 5.02 25.12 1.18
N ASP A 109 5.80 26.13 1.60
CA ASP A 109 6.48 26.17 2.88
C ASP A 109 7.30 24.88 3.14
N ASP A 110 8.08 24.45 2.13
CA ASP A 110 8.91 23.25 2.15
C ASP A 110 8.12 21.94 2.37
N THR A 111 6.82 21.94 2.08
CA THR A 111 5.91 20.82 2.25
C THR A 111 5.18 20.50 0.95
N LEU A 112 5.26 19.24 0.51
CA LEU A 112 4.37 18.71 -0.50
C LEU A 112 3.03 18.36 0.15
N ASN A 113 1.97 19.06 -0.25
CA ASN A 113 0.60 18.71 0.10
C ASN A 113 -0.05 17.99 -1.07
N LEU A 114 -0.56 16.79 -0.83
CA LEU A 114 -1.21 15.93 -1.80
C LEU A 114 -2.58 15.53 -1.24
N VAL A 115 -3.66 16.00 -1.88
CA VAL A 115 -5.01 15.84 -1.34
C VAL A 115 -5.96 15.36 -2.42
N GLU A 116 -6.69 14.29 -2.14
CA GLU A 116 -7.82 13.87 -2.95
C GLU A 116 -9.04 14.70 -2.60
N LYS A 117 -9.58 15.38 -3.60
CA LYS A 117 -10.75 16.26 -3.44
C LYS A 117 -12.01 15.42 -3.20
N LYS A 118 -12.78 15.77 -2.19
CA LYS A 118 -14.09 15.18 -1.97
C LYS A 118 -15.02 15.57 -3.11
N GLY A 119 -15.30 14.62 -4.01
CA GLY A 119 -16.36 14.78 -5.01
C GLY A 119 -17.73 14.68 -4.32
N ASN A 120 -18.74 15.32 -4.88
CA ASN A 120 -20.13 15.18 -4.40
C ASN A 120 -20.75 13.79 -4.72
N GLU A 121 -20.01 12.89 -5.33
CA GLU A 121 -20.46 11.54 -5.69
C GLU A 121 -19.46 10.53 -5.14
N SER A 122 -19.95 9.53 -4.41
CA SER A 122 -19.18 8.35 -4.01
C SER A 122 -18.76 7.61 -5.26
N TYR A 123 -17.46 7.64 -5.57
CA TYR A 123 -16.89 6.75 -6.57
C TYR A 123 -16.61 5.44 -5.86
N SER A 124 -17.42 4.43 -6.10
CA SER A 124 -17.10 3.06 -5.76
C SER A 124 -16.26 2.52 -6.90
N TYR A 125 -14.96 2.48 -6.76
CA TYR A 125 -14.10 1.75 -7.67
C TYR A 125 -14.25 0.27 -7.37
N ILE A 126 -14.97 -0.45 -8.24
CA ILE A 126 -14.89 -1.91 -8.24
C ILE A 126 -13.57 -2.23 -8.93
N HIS A 127 -12.59 -2.65 -8.18
CA HIS A 127 -11.35 -3.22 -8.74
C HIS A 127 -11.70 -4.51 -9.48
N ILE A 128 -12.01 -4.38 -10.76
CA ILE A 128 -12.08 -5.55 -11.64
C ILE A 128 -10.69 -5.69 -12.22
N ASP A 129 -9.98 -6.74 -11.84
CA ASP A 129 -8.69 -7.08 -12.44
C ASP A 129 -8.89 -7.36 -13.95
N ILE A 130 -8.78 -6.29 -14.73
CA ILE A 130 -8.89 -6.36 -16.21
C ILE A 130 -7.71 -7.11 -16.80
N ASN A 131 -6.59 -7.25 -16.09
CA ASN A 131 -5.42 -8.01 -16.55
C ASN A 131 -5.78 -9.47 -16.80
N PHE A 132 -6.61 -10.09 -15.96
CA PHE A 132 -7.11 -11.44 -16.16
C PHE A 132 -7.91 -11.58 -17.48
N LEU A 133 -8.75 -10.60 -17.80
CA LEU A 133 -9.54 -10.60 -19.03
C LEU A 133 -8.67 -10.34 -20.27
N GLN A 134 -7.62 -9.52 -20.15
CA GLN A 134 -6.70 -9.21 -21.23
C GLN A 134 -5.74 -10.37 -21.52
N GLU A 135 -5.26 -11.06 -20.47
CA GLU A 135 -4.45 -12.28 -20.62
C GLU A 135 -5.24 -13.39 -21.31
N MET A 136 -6.52 -13.54 -20.98
CA MET A 136 -7.43 -14.50 -21.62
C MET A 136 -7.73 -14.14 -23.09
N LEU A 137 -7.62 -12.88 -23.49
CA LEU A 137 -7.83 -12.38 -24.86
C LEU A 137 -6.53 -12.26 -25.67
N GLY A 138 -5.38 -12.65 -25.11
CA GLY A 138 -4.08 -12.65 -25.78
C GLY A 138 -3.56 -11.25 -26.17
N GLN A 139 -4.01 -10.21 -25.48
CA GLN A 139 -3.55 -8.83 -25.70
C GLN A 139 -2.72 -8.38 -24.48
N SER A 140 -1.42 -8.51 -24.58
CA SER A 140 -0.48 -7.92 -23.62
C SER A 140 -0.28 -6.42 -23.91
N HIS A 141 -1.21 -5.59 -23.48
CA HIS A 141 -0.95 -4.19 -23.17
C HIS A 141 -1.09 -4.03 -21.68
N VAL A 142 0.04 -3.83 -21.01
CA VAL A 142 0.09 -3.42 -19.60
C VAL A 142 -0.63 -2.07 -19.53
N ILE A 143 -1.88 -2.07 -19.08
CA ILE A 143 -2.49 -0.86 -18.56
C ILE A 143 -1.77 -0.64 -17.23
N GLU A 144 -0.80 0.26 -17.20
CA GLU A 144 -0.21 0.73 -15.94
C GLU A 144 -1.35 1.11 -15.01
N ASN A 145 -1.30 0.62 -13.78
CA ASN A 145 -2.34 0.78 -12.76
C ASN A 145 -2.98 2.17 -12.83
N SER A 146 -4.27 2.21 -13.15
CA SER A 146 -5.08 3.41 -13.06
C SER A 146 -5.34 3.73 -11.58
N ASN A 147 -5.60 4.99 -11.25
CA ASN A 147 -5.86 5.50 -9.90
C ASN A 147 -4.63 5.55 -8.99
N LYS A 148 -3.49 5.81 -9.57
CA LYS A 148 -2.21 5.86 -8.87
C LYS A 148 -1.54 7.23 -8.97
N VAL A 149 -0.96 7.65 -7.84
CA VAL A 149 -0.06 8.80 -7.73
C VAL A 149 1.32 8.32 -7.37
N THR A 150 2.35 8.83 -8.04
CA THR A 150 3.75 8.51 -7.73
C THR A 150 4.50 9.77 -7.37
N VAL A 151 5.12 9.79 -6.20
CA VAL A 151 6.03 10.84 -5.75
C VAL A 151 7.46 10.30 -5.80
N TYR A 152 8.36 11.02 -6.47
CA TYR A 152 9.76 10.64 -6.56
C TYR A 152 10.59 11.54 -5.65
N ILE A 153 11.37 10.93 -4.77
CA ILE A 153 12.21 11.60 -3.77
C ILE A 153 13.68 11.20 -4.02
N PRO A 154 14.63 12.13 -4.02
CA PRO A 154 16.06 11.79 -4.15
C PRO A 154 16.53 10.83 -3.06
N LYS A 155 17.38 9.88 -3.43
CA LYS A 155 17.88 8.81 -2.55
C LYS A 155 18.49 9.29 -1.25
N GLU A 156 19.29 10.33 -1.32
CA GLU A 156 20.05 10.84 -0.17
C GLU A 156 19.23 11.82 0.70
N ASN A 157 17.93 11.96 0.45
CA ASN A 157 17.11 12.95 1.13
C ASN A 157 16.47 12.38 2.40
N ASP A 158 16.78 13.02 3.53
CA ASP A 158 16.14 12.75 4.81
C ASP A 158 14.92 13.69 4.98
N MET A 159 13.72 13.14 4.88
CA MET A 159 12.51 13.92 5.14
C MET A 159 12.43 14.34 6.61
N SER A 160 12.07 15.59 6.83
CA SER A 160 11.78 16.10 8.18
C SER A 160 10.52 15.46 8.74
N SER A 161 9.48 15.32 7.90
CA SER A 161 8.24 14.63 8.25
C SER A 161 7.59 13.98 7.03
N PHE A 162 6.91 12.87 7.27
CA PHE A 162 6.07 12.18 6.31
C PHE A 162 4.73 11.87 6.99
N SER A 163 3.67 12.55 6.60
CA SER A 163 2.31 12.31 7.09
C SER A 163 1.47 11.79 5.93
N CYS A 164 0.92 10.60 6.08
CA CYS A 164 0.15 9.93 5.05
C CYS A 164 -1.14 9.38 5.64
N LYS A 165 -2.26 9.83 5.11
CA LYS A 165 -3.56 9.28 5.41
C LYS A 165 -4.16 8.70 4.14
N MET A 166 -4.44 7.39 4.16
CA MET A 166 -5.04 6.64 3.07
C MET A 166 -6.43 6.15 3.49
N GLY A 167 -7.35 6.04 2.54
CA GLY A 167 -8.66 5.43 2.76
C GLY A 167 -8.71 3.99 2.25
N TYR A 168 -8.85 3.80 0.95
CA TYR A 168 -9.04 2.49 0.30
C TYR A 168 -7.95 2.15 -0.71
N GLY A 169 -6.86 2.87 -0.74
CA GLY A 169 -5.77 2.68 -1.68
C GLY A 169 -4.54 2.09 -1.02
N ASP A 170 -3.69 1.47 -1.82
CA ASP A 170 -2.42 0.90 -1.37
C ASP A 170 -1.33 1.96 -1.23
N LEU A 171 -0.46 1.78 -0.23
CA LEU A 171 0.74 2.58 -0.02
C LEU A 171 1.98 1.76 -0.29
N ASP A 172 2.71 2.06 -1.38
CA ASP A 172 3.99 1.41 -1.71
C ASP A 172 5.14 2.41 -1.55
N ILE A 173 5.99 2.20 -0.54
CA ILE A 173 7.20 3.00 -0.28
C ILE A 173 8.42 2.17 -0.71
N GLU A 174 8.97 2.48 -1.87
CA GLU A 174 10.19 1.83 -2.35
C GLU A 174 11.41 2.24 -1.50
N SER A 175 11.54 3.51 -1.18
CA SER A 175 12.64 4.04 -0.37
C SER A 175 12.25 5.36 0.30
N LEU A 176 12.38 5.42 1.64
CA LEU A 176 12.11 6.66 2.38
C LEU A 176 12.92 6.73 3.67
N ASN A 177 13.60 7.86 3.88
CA ASN A 177 14.15 8.21 5.18
C ASN A 177 13.34 9.35 5.79
N ALA A 178 12.81 9.17 7.01
CA ALA A 178 12.03 10.18 7.70
C ALA A 178 12.40 10.31 9.18
N LYS A 179 12.49 11.55 9.66
CA LYS A 179 12.74 11.82 11.09
C LYS A 179 11.47 11.65 11.91
N GLN A 180 10.32 11.95 11.32
CA GLN A 180 9.00 11.72 11.88
C GLN A 180 8.11 11.18 10.77
N ALA A 181 7.37 10.12 11.04
CA ALA A 181 6.41 9.58 10.10
C ALA A 181 5.11 9.23 10.83
N VAL A 182 3.99 9.58 10.23
CA VAL A 182 2.67 9.17 10.64
C VAL A 182 1.97 8.59 9.43
N ILE A 183 1.62 7.32 9.50
CA ILE A 183 0.90 6.61 8.44
C ILE A 183 -0.40 6.09 9.04
N GLN A 184 -1.51 6.47 8.45
CA GLN A 184 -2.84 5.97 8.78
C GLN A 184 -3.47 5.42 7.51
N ASN A 185 -3.80 4.14 7.53
CA ASN A 185 -4.47 3.45 6.43
C ASN A 185 -5.79 2.86 6.96
N ASP A 186 -6.88 3.10 6.26
CA ASP A 186 -8.18 2.57 6.68
C ASP A 186 -8.44 1.19 6.04
N ASP A 187 -8.05 1.00 4.73
CA ASP A 187 -8.25 -0.25 3.98
C ASP A 187 -7.31 -0.26 2.76
N GLY A 188 -6.48 -1.27 2.64
CA GLY A 188 -5.47 -1.43 1.59
C GLY A 188 -4.12 -1.86 2.16
N ASP A 189 -3.27 -2.39 1.31
CA ASP A 189 -1.97 -2.90 1.71
C ASP A 189 -0.95 -1.76 1.91
N VAL A 190 -0.10 -1.90 2.93
CA VAL A 190 1.06 -1.03 3.15
C VAL A 190 2.35 -1.80 2.92
N LYS A 191 3.19 -1.30 2.00
CA LYS A 191 4.47 -1.91 1.69
C LYS A 191 5.60 -0.91 1.81
N ILE A 192 6.63 -1.26 2.59
CA ILE A 192 7.83 -0.45 2.80
C ILE A 192 9.06 -1.30 2.49
N VAL A 193 9.76 -0.99 1.39
CA VAL A 193 10.86 -1.84 0.91
C VAL A 193 12.21 -1.42 1.52
N ARG A 194 12.50 -0.13 1.62
CA ARG A 194 13.75 0.36 2.20
C ARG A 194 13.52 1.66 2.97
N GLY A 195 14.27 1.86 4.04
CA GLY A 195 14.21 3.15 4.70
C GLY A 195 14.73 3.19 6.12
N ARG A 196 14.69 4.40 6.65
CA ARG A 196 14.99 4.67 8.04
C ARG A 196 13.93 5.58 8.62
N PHE A 197 13.21 5.11 9.62
CA PHE A 197 12.21 5.88 10.34
C PHE A 197 12.66 6.09 11.78
N LYS A 198 12.80 7.36 12.20
CA LYS A 198 13.26 7.64 13.56
C LYS A 198 12.14 7.66 14.60
N ASN A 199 10.98 8.11 14.22
CA ASN A 199 9.77 8.11 15.04
C ASN A 199 8.61 7.85 14.09
N LEU A 200 8.25 6.58 13.89
CA LEU A 200 7.11 6.18 13.08
C LEU A 200 5.93 5.87 13.99
N GLU A 201 4.79 6.39 13.64
CA GLU A 201 3.48 5.91 14.08
C GLU A 201 2.74 5.41 12.85
N LEU A 202 2.51 4.09 12.78
CA LEU A 202 1.77 3.45 11.70
C LEU A 202 0.53 2.80 12.30
N LYS A 203 -0.63 3.14 11.73
CA LYS A 203 -1.91 2.49 12.04
C LYS A 203 -2.55 2.03 10.76
N ASP A 204 -2.93 0.76 10.74
CA ASP A 204 -3.64 0.14 9.64
C ASP A 204 -4.84 -0.61 10.17
N ASP A 205 -6.03 -0.29 9.65
CA ASP A 205 -7.25 -0.92 10.14
C ASP A 205 -7.54 -2.23 9.40
N LEU A 206 -7.31 -2.29 8.07
CA LEU A 206 -7.54 -3.47 7.23
C LEU A 206 -6.51 -3.56 6.10
N GLY A 207 -5.74 -4.64 6.03
CA GLY A 207 -4.78 -4.90 4.98
C GLY A 207 -3.49 -5.53 5.49
N ASP A 208 -2.62 -5.94 4.60
CA ASP A 208 -1.33 -6.52 4.95
C ASP A 208 -0.22 -5.45 5.04
N LEU A 209 0.65 -5.61 6.03
CA LEU A 209 1.85 -4.79 6.17
C LEU A 209 3.10 -5.59 5.78
N LYS A 210 3.75 -5.18 4.68
CA LYS A 210 4.98 -5.81 4.18
C LYS A 210 6.16 -4.86 4.31
N ILE A 211 7.15 -5.25 5.12
CA ILE A 211 8.33 -4.43 5.43
C ILE A 211 9.59 -5.20 5.04
N LYS A 212 10.53 -4.52 4.38
CA LYS A 212 11.82 -5.12 4.03
C LYS A 212 12.95 -4.10 4.12
N ASP A 213 14.11 -4.53 4.61
CA ASP A 213 15.35 -3.72 4.67
C ASP A 213 15.16 -2.36 5.36
N VAL A 214 14.42 -2.30 6.47
CA VAL A 214 14.05 -1.06 7.17
C VAL A 214 14.70 -0.97 8.54
N ILE A 215 15.09 0.26 8.92
CA ILE A 215 15.57 0.58 10.27
C ILE A 215 14.51 1.43 10.97
N PHE A 216 13.99 0.93 12.08
CA PHE A 216 13.08 1.62 12.96
C PHE A 216 13.79 2.15 14.20
N ALA A 217 13.46 3.36 14.61
CA ALA A 217 13.94 3.94 15.85
C ALA A 217 12.80 4.63 16.59
N ASN A 218 12.46 4.15 17.78
CA ASN A 218 11.34 4.64 18.60
C ASN A 218 10.02 4.66 17.83
N SER A 219 9.66 3.54 17.25
CA SER A 219 8.52 3.41 16.33
C SER A 219 7.42 2.57 16.95
N GLN A 220 6.18 2.88 16.56
CA GLN A 220 4.97 2.16 16.94
C GLN A 220 4.22 1.75 15.67
N ILE A 221 3.85 0.48 15.60
CA ILE A 221 3.07 -0.12 14.52
C ILE A 221 1.85 -0.78 15.15
N GLU A 222 0.69 -0.40 14.68
CA GLU A 222 -0.61 -0.92 15.13
C GLU A 222 -1.37 -1.44 13.90
N MET A 223 -1.79 -2.72 13.94
CA MET A 223 -2.63 -3.37 12.92
C MET A 223 -3.91 -3.84 13.59
N ALA A 224 -5.07 -3.57 13.00
CA ALA A 224 -6.32 -4.09 13.54
C ALA A 224 -6.68 -5.44 12.91
N ASP A 225 -6.52 -5.61 11.59
CA ASP A 225 -6.78 -6.86 10.88
C ASP A 225 -5.85 -6.99 9.67
N GLY A 226 -5.11 -8.09 9.59
CA GLY A 226 -4.17 -8.41 8.52
C GLY A 226 -2.80 -8.84 9.02
N ASP A 227 -1.99 -9.38 8.12
CA ASP A 227 -0.69 -9.96 8.44
C ASP A 227 0.44 -8.92 8.43
N ILE A 228 1.37 -9.05 9.36
CA ILE A 228 2.62 -8.29 9.38
C ILE A 228 3.76 -9.20 8.93
N GLN A 229 4.37 -8.87 7.79
CA GLN A 229 5.56 -9.54 7.28
C GLN A 229 6.73 -8.58 7.24
N ALA A 230 7.73 -8.77 8.10
CA ALA A 230 8.89 -7.90 8.19
C ALA A 230 10.20 -8.68 8.01
N GLU A 231 10.90 -8.42 6.90
CA GLU A 231 12.15 -9.07 6.50
C GLU A 231 13.33 -8.12 6.66
N ASN A 232 14.41 -8.59 7.28
CA ASN A 232 15.66 -7.86 7.46
C ASN A 232 15.48 -6.49 8.13
N VAL A 233 14.70 -6.43 9.19
CA VAL A 233 14.42 -5.20 9.94
C VAL A 233 15.37 -5.01 11.11
N THR A 234 15.68 -3.77 11.42
CA THR A 234 16.52 -3.38 12.54
C THR A 234 15.76 -2.43 13.46
N PHE A 235 15.77 -2.70 14.77
CA PHE A 235 15.13 -1.87 15.78
C PHE A 235 16.17 -1.19 16.66
N THR A 236 16.02 0.13 16.86
CA THR A 236 16.83 0.92 17.77
C THR A 236 15.95 1.78 18.67
N GLY A 237 16.38 2.01 19.91
CA GLY A 237 15.54 2.70 20.89
C GLY A 237 14.37 1.81 21.35
N LYS A 238 13.20 2.40 21.57
CA LYS A 238 12.00 1.69 22.01
C LYS A 238 11.03 1.52 20.85
N ASN A 239 10.68 0.30 20.53
CA ASN A 239 9.76 0.00 19.44
C ASN A 239 8.65 -0.91 19.94
N GLU A 240 7.47 -0.78 19.35
CA GLU A 240 6.29 -1.56 19.68
C GLU A 240 5.56 -1.97 18.40
N ILE A 241 5.12 -3.23 18.35
CA ILE A 241 4.26 -3.77 17.30
C ILE A 241 3.05 -4.38 17.98
N ARG A 242 1.87 -3.98 17.56
CA ARG A 242 0.58 -4.54 18.00
C ARG A 242 -0.21 -5.00 16.81
N SER A 243 -0.78 -6.19 16.91
CA SER A 243 -1.79 -6.71 15.99
C SER A 243 -2.99 -7.17 16.79
N SER A 244 -4.21 -6.87 16.33
CA SER A 244 -5.40 -7.41 16.99
C SER A 244 -5.84 -8.71 16.34
N LEU A 245 -5.72 -8.82 15.00
CA LEU A 245 -6.02 -10.05 14.25
C LEU A 245 -4.96 -10.23 13.16
N GLY A 246 -4.50 -11.46 12.96
CA GLY A 246 -3.53 -11.85 11.93
C GLY A 246 -2.14 -12.13 12.45
N ASP A 247 -1.33 -12.73 11.59
CA ASP A 247 -0.02 -13.28 11.92
C ASP A 247 1.08 -12.21 11.89
N ILE A 248 2.06 -12.33 12.81
CA ILE A 248 3.26 -11.51 12.81
C ILE A 248 4.47 -12.37 12.48
N THR A 249 5.08 -12.13 11.30
CA THR A 249 6.34 -12.78 10.88
C THR A 249 7.46 -11.77 10.84
N LEU A 250 8.50 -12.00 11.66
CA LEU A 250 9.66 -11.11 11.77
C LEU A 250 10.97 -11.84 11.41
N SER A 251 11.79 -11.18 10.60
CA SER A 251 13.19 -11.57 10.36
C SER A 251 14.12 -10.42 10.72
N ILE A 252 14.94 -10.60 11.76
CA ILE A 252 15.87 -9.60 12.28
C ILE A 252 17.30 -10.08 12.03
N PRO A 253 18.20 -9.24 11.51
CA PRO A 253 19.59 -9.63 11.29
C PRO A 253 20.30 -10.06 12.59
N GLU A 254 21.00 -11.20 12.57
CA GLU A 254 21.69 -11.78 13.73
C GLU A 254 22.57 -10.76 14.48
N LYS A 255 23.31 -9.93 13.74
CA LYS A 255 24.18 -8.89 14.32
C LYS A 255 23.46 -7.85 15.17
N THR A 256 22.15 -7.66 14.96
CA THR A 256 21.34 -6.68 15.69
C THR A 256 20.65 -7.28 16.92
N LEU A 257 20.55 -8.62 16.96
CA LEU A 257 19.92 -9.33 18.06
C LEU A 257 20.71 -9.18 19.38
N ALA A 258 22.03 -9.07 19.30
CA ALA A 258 22.88 -8.95 20.49
C ALA A 258 22.59 -7.69 21.33
N ASP A 259 22.10 -6.62 20.68
CA ASP A 259 21.78 -5.33 21.32
C ASP A 259 20.28 -5.06 21.42
N LEU A 260 19.42 -6.08 21.20
CA LEU A 260 17.97 -5.96 21.21
C LEU A 260 17.37 -6.80 22.34
N SER A 261 16.57 -6.19 23.21
CA SER A 261 15.68 -6.89 24.13
C SER A 261 14.33 -7.06 23.45
N VAL A 262 13.86 -8.30 23.36
CA VAL A 262 12.55 -8.62 22.78
C VAL A 262 11.66 -9.17 23.87
N GLU A 263 10.49 -8.60 24.01
CA GLU A 263 9.38 -9.09 24.83
C GLU A 263 8.19 -9.27 23.89
N ALA A 264 7.65 -10.47 23.81
CA ALA A 264 6.55 -10.78 22.90
C ALA A 264 5.50 -11.61 23.64
N GLU A 265 4.25 -11.28 23.42
CA GLU A 265 3.07 -11.95 23.96
C GLU A 265 2.04 -12.00 22.85
N ALA A 266 1.75 -13.22 22.33
CA ALA A 266 0.83 -13.40 21.20
C ALA A 266 0.38 -14.84 21.09
N SER A 267 -0.75 -15.06 20.40
CA SER A 267 -1.27 -16.39 20.09
C SER A 267 -0.41 -17.11 19.04
N GLU A 268 0.06 -16.40 17.99
CA GLU A 268 0.97 -16.95 16.98
C GLU A 268 2.06 -15.94 16.59
N ILE A 269 3.31 -16.21 17.03
CA ILE A 269 4.47 -15.40 16.65
C ILE A 269 5.48 -16.29 15.95
N ASN A 270 5.83 -15.94 14.72
CA ASN A 270 6.91 -16.58 13.99
C ASN A 270 8.16 -15.69 14.06
N ILE A 271 8.99 -15.91 15.08
CA ILE A 271 10.27 -15.22 15.26
C ILE A 271 11.43 -16.20 15.16
N PRO A 272 12.63 -15.76 14.72
CA PRO A 272 13.82 -16.60 14.69
C PRO A 272 14.14 -17.20 16.07
N GLU A 273 14.52 -18.48 16.11
CA GLU A 273 14.89 -19.18 17.36
C GLU A 273 16.02 -18.47 18.14
N GLU A 274 16.84 -17.69 17.44
CA GLU A 274 17.93 -16.91 18.01
C GLU A 274 17.46 -15.75 18.90
N LEU A 275 16.21 -15.30 18.75
CA LEU A 275 15.64 -14.20 19.55
C LEU A 275 15.27 -14.61 20.97
N GLY A 276 15.09 -15.89 21.21
CA GLY A 276 14.73 -16.39 22.52
C GLY A 276 13.96 -17.71 22.44
N LYS A 277 13.65 -18.26 23.59
CA LYS A 277 12.91 -19.50 23.70
C LYS A 277 11.43 -19.17 23.73
N VAL A 278 10.69 -19.58 22.71
CA VAL A 278 9.23 -19.51 22.72
C VAL A 278 8.71 -20.40 23.86
N MET A 279 7.93 -19.84 24.75
CA MET A 279 7.23 -20.55 25.81
C MET A 279 5.73 -20.49 25.50
N THR A 280 5.08 -21.64 25.48
CA THR A 280 3.63 -21.75 25.31
C THR A 280 3.03 -22.07 26.68
N ASP A 281 2.00 -21.36 27.09
CA ASP A 281 1.26 -21.62 28.31
C ASP A 281 0.04 -22.57 28.12
N GLU A 282 -0.79 -22.73 29.15
CA GLU A 282 -1.94 -23.64 29.11
C GLU A 282 -3.09 -23.12 28.21
N ASP A 283 -3.07 -21.84 27.83
CA ASP A 283 -4.08 -21.18 26.99
C ASP A 283 -3.60 -21.01 25.53
N ASP A 284 -2.50 -21.73 25.14
CA ASP A 284 -1.83 -21.67 23.85
C ASP A 284 -1.20 -20.27 23.52
N GLU A 285 -1.11 -19.36 24.48
CA GLU A 285 -0.38 -18.12 24.32
C GLU A 285 1.14 -18.37 24.25
N GLN A 286 1.80 -17.72 23.30
CA GLN A 286 3.24 -17.80 23.14
C GLN A 286 3.89 -16.55 23.73
N SER A 287 4.90 -16.74 24.56
CA SER A 287 5.70 -15.64 25.09
C SER A 287 7.17 -15.83 24.77
N VAL A 288 7.85 -14.75 24.46
CA VAL A 288 9.28 -14.71 24.21
C VAL A 288 9.90 -13.61 25.04
N ASP A 289 10.85 -13.98 25.90
CA ASP A 289 11.72 -13.01 26.56
C ASP A 289 13.17 -13.37 26.17
N SER A 290 13.81 -12.48 25.45
CA SER A 290 15.23 -12.65 25.08
C SER A 290 16.18 -12.67 26.28
N GLY A 291 15.70 -12.24 27.47
CA GLY A 291 16.52 -12.09 28.67
C GLY A 291 17.62 -11.04 28.56
N ASN A 292 17.71 -10.37 27.43
CA ASN A 292 18.75 -9.40 27.14
C ASN A 292 18.34 -8.00 27.64
N LYS A 293 19.14 -7.40 28.52
CA LYS A 293 18.90 -6.04 29.03
C LYS A 293 19.61 -5.02 28.13
N ALA A 294 19.26 -4.99 26.87
CA ALA A 294 19.83 -4.08 25.90
C ALA A 294 19.22 -2.65 26.03
N GLN A 295 19.86 -1.68 25.40
CA GLN A 295 19.32 -0.32 25.31
C GLN A 295 18.19 -0.22 24.30
N ASN A 296 18.18 -1.10 23.30
CA ASN A 296 17.15 -1.18 22.29
C ASN A 296 16.11 -2.23 22.72
N SER A 297 14.83 -1.93 22.52
CA SER A 297 13.75 -2.85 22.87
C SER A 297 12.72 -2.95 21.75
N LEU A 298 12.15 -4.14 21.63
CA LEU A 298 10.99 -4.42 20.80
C LEU A 298 9.96 -5.15 21.68
N GLU A 299 8.79 -4.56 21.79
CA GLU A 299 7.62 -5.15 22.43
C GLU A 299 6.64 -5.54 21.34
N ILE A 300 6.15 -6.78 21.38
CA ILE A 300 5.20 -7.32 20.42
C ILE A 300 3.98 -7.81 21.19
N LYS A 301 2.79 -7.39 20.77
CA LYS A 301 1.52 -7.84 21.32
C LYS A 301 0.59 -8.21 20.18
N SER A 302 0.02 -9.39 20.25
CA SER A 302 -1.08 -9.83 19.40
C SER A 302 -2.27 -10.20 20.30
N GLU A 303 -3.44 -9.74 19.94
CA GLU A 303 -4.71 -10.09 20.58
C GLU A 303 -5.50 -10.89 19.57
N ASP A 304 -5.78 -12.18 19.82
CA ASP A 304 -6.71 -13.01 19.02
C ASP A 304 -8.07 -13.11 19.70
#